data_ab64a48564bac3c105cf15d2c0173928
#
_entry.id   ab64a48564bac3c105cf15d2c0173928
#
_cell.length_a   1.000
_cell.length_b   1.000
_cell.length_c   1.000
_cell.angle_alpha   90.00
_cell.angle_beta   90.00
_cell.angle_gamma   90.00
#
_symmetry.space_group_name_H-M   'P 1'
#
loop_
_entity.id
_entity.type
_entity.pdbx_description
1 polymer ?
#
loop_
_entity_poly.entity_id
_entity_poly.type
_entity_poly.pdbx_seq_one_letter_code
_entity_poly.pdbx_strand_id
1 'polypeptide(L)'
;MKTVNSIRPLRIGATVTVGTNIMGKIVEHMNTAFPDIDIFVTVSNTNHIEHMLLQNQLDIALVEGIINHDALITQPVFTDKLCIICGFEHPFATRKQLHVSDLHNQNFILREKGSGTRDIFEAFMKMQQVPYQVRWESTSTPAILDAVSRNLGLGFVSERCAIEKIAAGLLFQCSVPEVDSERFFYLCYNYSHPMTTQMKDFSEYICSLPKTFC
;
A
#
# COMPACT_ATOMS: atom_id res chain seq x y z
N MET A 1 -24.28 -22.79 -31.27
CA MET A 1 -24.38 -22.18 -29.93
C MET A 1 -23.10 -22.52 -29.19
N LYS A 2 -22.16 -21.56 -29.04
CA LYS A 2 -21.01 -21.72 -28.15
C LYS A 2 -21.58 -21.64 -26.73
N THR A 3 -21.49 -22.73 -25.98
CA THR A 3 -21.70 -22.74 -24.54
C THR A 3 -20.66 -21.77 -23.94
N VAL A 4 -21.12 -20.60 -23.50
CA VAL A 4 -20.34 -19.71 -22.67
C VAL A 4 -20.15 -20.46 -21.35
N ASN A 5 -19.06 -21.20 -21.22
CA ASN A 5 -18.55 -21.59 -19.91
C ASN A 5 -18.27 -20.24 -19.22
N SER A 6 -19.12 -19.83 -18.29
CA SER A 6 -18.85 -18.66 -17.46
C SER A 6 -17.69 -19.05 -16.54
N ILE A 7 -16.49 -18.84 -17.03
CA ILE A 7 -15.27 -18.96 -16.21
C ILE A 7 -15.43 -17.89 -15.14
N ARG A 8 -15.50 -18.34 -13.89
CA ARG A 8 -15.55 -17.42 -12.75
C ARG A 8 -14.31 -16.53 -12.80
N PRO A 9 -14.44 -15.20 -12.68
CA PRO A 9 -13.30 -14.31 -12.73
C PRO A 9 -12.32 -14.61 -11.57
N LEU A 10 -11.04 -14.44 -11.83
CA LEU A 10 -10.00 -14.40 -10.80
C LEU A 10 -10.19 -13.12 -9.98
N ARG A 11 -10.59 -13.26 -8.72
CA ARG A 11 -10.88 -12.15 -7.82
C ARG A 11 -9.61 -11.78 -7.06
N ILE A 12 -9.02 -10.66 -7.43
CA ILE A 12 -7.77 -10.16 -6.86
C ILE A 12 -8.06 -9.03 -5.89
N GLY A 13 -7.55 -9.15 -4.66
CA GLY A 13 -7.50 -8.03 -3.71
C GLY A 13 -6.23 -7.20 -3.89
N ALA A 14 -6.33 -5.90 -3.71
CA ALA A 14 -5.18 -5.01 -3.64
C ALA A 14 -5.35 -3.99 -2.53
N THR A 15 -4.30 -3.73 -1.76
CA THR A 15 -4.31 -2.57 -0.86
C THR A 15 -4.15 -1.28 -1.66
N VAL A 16 -4.50 -0.14 -1.05
CA VAL A 16 -4.63 1.13 -1.78
C VAL A 16 -3.34 1.53 -2.50
N THR A 17 -2.18 1.42 -1.86
CA THR A 17 -0.89 1.74 -2.51
C THR A 17 -0.62 0.83 -3.70
N VAL A 18 -0.87 -0.47 -3.56
CA VAL A 18 -0.70 -1.47 -4.64
C VAL A 18 -1.70 -1.19 -5.78
N GLY A 19 -2.97 -0.98 -5.44
CA GLY A 19 -4.03 -0.71 -6.41
C GLY A 19 -3.76 0.54 -7.25
N THR A 20 -3.22 1.59 -6.60
CA THR A 20 -2.96 2.87 -7.26
C THR A 20 -1.71 2.83 -8.15
N ASN A 21 -0.63 2.16 -7.72
CA ASN A 21 0.68 2.31 -8.37
C ASN A 21 1.10 1.11 -9.22
N ILE A 22 0.59 -0.09 -8.93
CA ILE A 22 1.14 -1.33 -9.50
C ILE A 22 0.08 -2.15 -10.23
N MET A 23 -1.13 -2.25 -9.70
CA MET A 23 -2.14 -3.21 -10.17
C MET A 23 -2.52 -2.99 -11.63
N GLY A 24 -2.59 -1.75 -12.11
CA GLY A 24 -2.89 -1.46 -13.51
C GLY A 24 -1.92 -2.15 -14.48
N LYS A 25 -0.60 -2.05 -14.22
CA LYS A 25 0.44 -2.68 -15.04
C LYS A 25 0.37 -4.21 -14.97
N ILE A 26 0.05 -4.75 -13.79
CA ILE A 26 -0.11 -6.19 -13.60
C ILE A 26 -1.27 -6.73 -14.43
N VAL A 27 -2.44 -6.08 -14.35
CA VAL A 27 -3.64 -6.50 -15.08
C VAL A 27 -3.45 -6.36 -16.59
N GLU A 28 -2.83 -5.28 -17.06
CA GLU A 28 -2.49 -5.08 -18.48
C GLU A 28 -1.65 -6.24 -19.02
N HIS A 29 -0.60 -6.64 -18.29
CA HIS A 29 0.23 -7.76 -18.68
C HIS A 29 -0.53 -9.07 -18.64
N MET A 30 -1.29 -9.33 -17.57
CA MET A 30 -2.09 -10.56 -17.44
C MET A 30 -3.09 -10.70 -18.58
N ASN A 31 -3.78 -9.63 -18.96
CA ASN A 31 -4.72 -9.62 -20.09
C ASN A 31 -4.03 -9.96 -21.42
N THR A 32 -2.74 -9.58 -21.56
CA THR A 32 -1.96 -9.86 -22.76
C THR A 32 -1.43 -11.30 -22.77
N ALA A 33 -0.87 -11.77 -21.66
CA ALA A 33 -0.23 -13.07 -21.55
C ALA A 33 -1.25 -14.23 -21.36
N PHE A 34 -2.37 -13.93 -20.72
CA PHE A 34 -3.43 -14.90 -20.35
C PHE A 34 -4.82 -14.37 -20.72
N PRO A 35 -5.13 -14.21 -22.03
CA PRO A 35 -6.36 -13.56 -22.49
C PRO A 35 -7.64 -14.29 -22.10
N ASP A 36 -7.57 -15.54 -21.70
CA ASP A 36 -8.71 -16.36 -21.26
C ASP A 36 -9.01 -16.19 -19.75
N ILE A 37 -8.16 -15.48 -19.00
CA ILE A 37 -8.39 -15.19 -17.58
C ILE A 37 -9.18 -13.90 -17.45
N ASP A 38 -10.43 -13.99 -17.01
CA ASP A 38 -11.19 -12.83 -16.59
C ASP A 38 -10.72 -12.38 -15.19
N ILE A 39 -10.42 -11.09 -15.01
CA ILE A 39 -9.85 -10.55 -13.78
C ILE A 39 -10.80 -9.52 -13.18
N PHE A 40 -11.12 -9.68 -11.90
CA PHE A 40 -11.86 -8.71 -11.11
C PHE A 40 -11.01 -8.22 -9.94
N VAL A 41 -10.73 -6.93 -9.87
CA VAL A 41 -9.89 -6.33 -8.83
C VAL A 41 -10.74 -5.56 -7.82
N THR A 42 -10.52 -5.83 -6.53
CA THR A 42 -11.07 -5.04 -5.43
C THR A 42 -9.94 -4.31 -4.72
N VAL A 43 -10.06 -2.98 -4.61
CA VAL A 43 -9.08 -2.15 -3.88
C VAL A 43 -9.67 -1.69 -2.56
N SER A 44 -8.98 -1.95 -1.44
CA SER A 44 -9.39 -1.52 -0.11
C SER A 44 -8.19 -1.43 0.84
N ASN A 45 -8.41 -1.18 2.13
CA ASN A 45 -7.33 -1.24 3.13
C ASN A 45 -6.99 -2.69 3.51
N THR A 46 -5.87 -2.84 4.21
CA THR A 46 -5.30 -4.15 4.56
C THR A 46 -6.27 -5.02 5.34
N ASN A 47 -6.91 -4.48 6.38
CA ASN A 47 -7.85 -5.23 7.21
C ASN A 47 -9.06 -5.72 6.41
N HIS A 48 -9.59 -4.91 5.50
CA HIS A 48 -10.73 -5.30 4.69
C HIS A 48 -10.36 -6.39 3.67
N ILE A 49 -9.21 -6.26 3.01
CA ILE A 49 -8.69 -7.29 2.08
C ILE A 49 -8.43 -8.60 2.82
N GLU A 50 -7.82 -8.56 4.02
CA GLU A 50 -7.64 -9.74 4.87
C GLU A 50 -8.96 -10.44 5.19
N HIS A 51 -9.97 -9.67 5.63
CA HIS A 51 -11.28 -10.20 5.92
C HIS A 51 -11.94 -10.86 4.70
N MET A 52 -11.85 -10.23 3.52
CA MET A 52 -12.37 -10.79 2.28
C MET A 52 -11.68 -12.10 1.86
N LEU A 53 -10.35 -12.20 2.07
CA LEU A 53 -9.60 -13.46 1.84
C LEU A 53 -10.07 -14.57 2.78
N LEU A 54 -10.25 -14.27 4.06
CA LEU A 54 -10.71 -15.23 5.06
C LEU A 54 -12.12 -15.76 4.76
N GLN A 55 -12.96 -14.91 4.18
CA GLN A 55 -14.32 -15.28 3.76
C GLN A 55 -14.40 -15.87 2.34
N ASN A 56 -13.28 -16.13 1.66
CA ASN A 56 -13.21 -16.59 0.28
C ASN A 56 -13.98 -15.71 -0.72
N GLN A 57 -14.09 -14.41 -0.42
CA GLN A 57 -14.64 -13.40 -1.34
C GLN A 57 -13.59 -12.96 -2.37
N LEU A 58 -12.31 -13.13 -2.06
CA LEU A 58 -11.16 -12.98 -2.95
C LEU A 58 -10.44 -14.32 -3.06
N ASP A 59 -9.77 -14.53 -4.18
CA ASP A 59 -8.99 -15.73 -4.44
C ASP A 59 -7.53 -15.50 -4.02
N ILE A 60 -6.98 -14.33 -4.31
CA ILE A 60 -5.59 -13.93 -4.05
C ILE A 60 -5.52 -12.42 -3.86
N ALA A 61 -4.49 -11.92 -3.19
CA ALA A 61 -4.31 -10.48 -3.00
C ALA A 61 -2.85 -10.06 -3.02
N LEU A 62 -2.61 -8.79 -3.36
CA LEU A 62 -1.35 -8.09 -3.13
C LEU A 62 -1.59 -7.03 -2.04
N VAL A 63 -0.90 -7.17 -0.93
CA VAL A 63 -1.16 -6.38 0.27
C VAL A 63 0.10 -5.72 0.82
N GLU A 64 -0.09 -4.58 1.47
CA GLU A 64 0.91 -3.89 2.26
C GLU A 64 0.64 -4.06 3.76
N GLY A 65 1.69 -4.07 4.56
CA GLY A 65 1.57 -4.26 6.00
C GLY A 65 1.68 -5.72 6.42
N ILE A 66 1.59 -5.95 7.71
CA ILE A 66 1.75 -7.27 8.31
C ILE A 66 0.37 -7.92 8.41
N ILE A 67 0.20 -9.06 7.75
CA ILE A 67 -0.94 -9.94 7.94
C ILE A 67 -0.51 -11.06 8.88
N ASN A 68 -1.11 -11.14 10.05
CA ASN A 68 -0.83 -12.14 11.07
C ASN A 68 -2.05 -13.02 11.31
N HIS A 69 -2.45 -13.80 10.30
CA HIS A 69 -3.54 -14.76 10.45
C HIS A 69 -3.09 -16.13 9.94
N ASP A 70 -3.17 -17.15 10.80
CA ASP A 70 -2.68 -18.51 10.54
C ASP A 70 -3.31 -19.17 9.30
N ALA A 71 -4.49 -18.72 8.90
CA ALA A 71 -5.17 -19.24 7.71
C ALA A 71 -4.68 -18.58 6.40
N LEU A 72 -3.81 -17.56 6.46
CA LEU A 72 -3.33 -16.86 5.27
C LEU A 72 -1.85 -17.16 5.02
N ILE A 73 -1.56 -17.57 3.80
CA ILE A 73 -0.18 -17.69 3.32
C ILE A 73 0.23 -16.33 2.77
N THR A 74 1.39 -15.85 3.20
CA THR A 74 1.96 -14.58 2.77
C THR A 74 3.37 -14.79 2.23
N GLN A 75 3.66 -14.20 1.07
CA GLN A 75 4.97 -14.26 0.42
C GLN A 75 5.40 -12.84 0.03
N PRO A 76 6.58 -12.35 0.49
CA PRO A 76 7.09 -11.04 0.08
C PRO A 76 7.47 -11.05 -1.40
N VAL A 77 6.96 -10.08 -2.17
CA VAL A 77 7.16 -10.02 -3.63
C VAL A 77 7.83 -8.73 -4.08
N PHE A 78 7.41 -7.56 -3.59
CA PHE A 78 7.99 -6.28 -3.97
C PHE A 78 8.44 -5.49 -2.75
N THR A 79 9.46 -4.65 -2.94
CA THR A 79 9.89 -3.67 -1.93
C THR A 79 9.18 -2.34 -2.13
N ASP A 80 8.95 -1.63 -1.05
CA ASP A 80 8.40 -0.28 -1.02
C ASP A 80 9.08 0.53 0.08
N LYS A 81 9.06 1.85 -0.07
CA LYS A 81 9.56 2.77 0.94
C LYS A 81 8.48 3.72 1.40
N LEU A 82 8.44 3.93 2.70
CA LEU A 82 7.56 4.91 3.32
C LEU A 82 8.35 6.19 3.62
N CYS A 83 7.69 7.32 3.57
CA CYS A 83 8.31 8.60 3.88
C CYS A 83 7.37 9.52 4.66
N ILE A 84 7.98 10.38 5.46
CA ILE A 84 7.29 11.55 6.04
C ILE A 84 7.40 12.66 5.01
N ILE A 85 6.26 13.31 4.73
CA ILE A 85 6.17 14.43 3.80
C ILE A 85 5.57 15.65 4.48
N CYS A 86 5.98 16.82 4.01
CA CYS A 86 5.40 18.11 4.39
C CYS A 86 5.15 18.98 3.15
N GLY A 87 4.36 20.03 3.30
CA GLY A 87 4.21 21.06 2.27
C GLY A 87 5.50 21.87 2.13
N PHE A 88 5.67 22.52 0.99
CA PHE A 88 6.88 23.26 0.67
C PHE A 88 7.13 24.45 1.63
N GLU A 89 6.08 25.08 2.14
CA GLU A 89 6.18 26.20 3.11
C GLU A 89 6.31 25.75 4.58
N HIS A 90 6.30 24.44 4.83
CA HIS A 90 6.44 23.91 6.18
C HIS A 90 7.87 24.15 6.71
N PRO A 91 8.08 24.48 8.00
CA PRO A 91 9.43 24.69 8.55
C PRO A 91 10.38 23.52 8.35
N PHE A 92 9.87 22.30 8.20
CA PHE A 92 10.68 21.10 7.96
C PHE A 92 11.24 21.03 6.53
N ALA A 93 10.64 21.71 5.55
CA ALA A 93 11.12 21.70 4.16
C ALA A 93 12.51 22.33 4.00
N THR A 94 12.93 23.19 4.91
CA THR A 94 14.25 23.84 4.88
C THR A 94 15.32 23.10 5.67
N ARG A 95 14.95 22.04 6.41
CA ARG A 95 15.88 21.29 7.27
C ARG A 95 16.46 20.09 6.51
N LYS A 96 17.78 19.99 6.52
CA LYS A 96 18.49 18.86 5.86
C LYS A 96 18.14 17.49 6.49
N GLN A 97 17.92 17.49 7.79
CA GLN A 97 17.64 16.30 8.57
C GLN A 97 16.79 16.69 9.80
N LEU A 98 15.88 15.83 10.15
CA LEU A 98 15.07 15.88 11.36
C LEU A 98 15.48 14.73 12.28
N HIS A 99 15.25 14.89 13.57
CA HIS A 99 15.21 13.80 14.53
C HIS A 99 13.77 13.40 14.82
N VAL A 100 13.56 12.18 15.25
CA VAL A 100 12.20 11.72 15.60
C VAL A 100 11.54 12.59 16.67
N SER A 101 12.31 13.19 17.57
CA SER A 101 11.84 14.16 18.59
C SER A 101 11.25 15.43 17.97
N ASP A 102 11.61 15.82 16.75
CA ASP A 102 11.01 16.96 16.06
C ASP A 102 9.54 16.70 15.68
N LEU A 103 9.16 15.42 15.61
CA LEU A 103 7.78 15.00 15.34
C LEU A 103 6.85 15.13 16.55
N HIS A 104 7.42 15.46 17.71
CA HIS A 104 6.67 15.62 18.96
C HIS A 104 5.53 16.65 18.81
N ASN A 105 4.30 16.21 19.11
CA ASN A 105 3.07 17.00 19.00
C ASN A 105 2.78 17.59 17.61
N GLN A 106 3.44 17.09 16.55
CA GLN A 106 3.11 17.51 15.19
C GLN A 106 1.73 16.99 14.78
N ASN A 107 1.07 17.76 13.92
CA ASN A 107 -0.20 17.39 13.30
C ASN A 107 0.06 16.48 12.11
N PHE A 108 -0.61 15.35 12.05
CA PHE A 108 -0.52 14.41 10.93
C PHE A 108 -1.87 14.24 10.22
N ILE A 109 -1.77 14.05 8.91
CA ILE A 109 -2.84 13.62 8.03
C ILE A 109 -2.49 12.21 7.58
N LEU A 110 -3.26 11.24 8.06
CA LEU A 110 -2.91 9.84 7.93
C LEU A 110 -3.98 9.05 7.17
N ARG A 111 -3.58 7.86 6.77
CA ARG A 111 -4.52 6.84 6.32
C ARG A 111 -5.46 6.46 7.47
N GLU A 112 -6.58 5.90 7.10
CA GLU A 112 -7.58 5.36 8.03
C GLU A 112 -7.03 4.19 8.86
N LYS A 113 -7.68 3.89 9.99
CA LYS A 113 -7.40 2.69 10.78
C LYS A 113 -7.66 1.43 9.94
N GLY A 114 -6.79 0.44 10.10
CA GLY A 114 -6.80 -0.78 9.30
C GLY A 114 -6.01 -0.68 7.99
N SER A 115 -5.34 0.47 7.73
CA SER A 115 -4.33 0.61 6.69
C SER A 115 -2.97 0.17 7.22
N GLY A 116 -2.30 -0.76 6.52
CA GLY A 116 -0.95 -1.20 6.88
C GLY A 116 0.08 -0.06 6.92
N THR A 117 -0.10 0.98 6.09
CA THR A 117 0.74 2.20 6.16
C THR A 117 0.58 2.89 7.50
N ARG A 118 -0.66 3.03 7.99
CA ARG A 118 -0.91 3.65 9.29
C ARG A 118 -0.40 2.80 10.45
N ASP A 119 -0.60 1.49 10.39
CA ASP A 119 -0.17 0.58 11.46
C ASP A 119 1.34 0.64 11.65
N ILE A 120 2.12 0.70 10.55
CA ILE A 120 3.58 0.88 10.58
C ILE A 120 3.94 2.22 11.25
N PHE A 121 3.27 3.32 10.87
CA PHE A 121 3.51 4.63 11.46
C PHE A 121 3.21 4.64 12.97
N GLU A 122 2.06 4.12 13.37
CA GLU A 122 1.64 4.08 14.77
C GLU A 122 2.60 3.21 15.63
N ALA A 123 3.02 2.05 15.10
CA ALA A 123 4.00 1.20 15.76
C ALA A 123 5.36 1.91 15.94
N PHE A 124 5.83 2.61 14.90
CA PHE A 124 7.06 3.40 14.95
C PHE A 124 6.97 4.50 16.01
N MET A 125 5.95 5.35 15.97
CA MET A 125 5.79 6.46 16.90
C MET A 125 5.65 5.97 18.35
N LYS A 126 4.95 4.84 18.56
CA LYS A 126 4.82 4.20 19.87
C LYS A 126 6.18 3.67 20.37
N MET A 127 6.96 3.01 19.52
CA MET A 127 8.28 2.51 19.87
C MET A 127 9.23 3.64 20.27
N GLN A 128 9.15 4.78 19.57
CA GLN A 128 9.95 5.96 19.85
C GLN A 128 9.41 6.80 21.04
N GLN A 129 8.24 6.47 21.57
CA GLN A 129 7.56 7.21 22.65
C GLN A 129 7.32 8.69 22.31
N VAL A 130 7.08 8.99 21.02
CA VAL A 130 6.84 10.35 20.52
C VAL A 130 5.35 10.57 20.31
N PRO A 131 4.69 11.45 21.11
CA PRO A 131 3.30 11.79 20.91
C PRO A 131 3.11 12.65 19.66
N TYR A 132 1.99 12.43 18.97
CA TYR A 132 1.59 13.16 17.77
C TYR A 132 0.07 13.37 17.78
N GLN A 133 -0.44 14.18 16.86
CA GLN A 133 -1.87 14.44 16.73
C GLN A 133 -2.35 14.05 15.34
N VAL A 134 -3.43 13.27 15.27
CA VAL A 134 -4.11 13.00 13.99
C VAL A 134 -5.18 14.07 13.79
N ARG A 135 -4.98 14.94 12.83
CA ARG A 135 -5.91 16.04 12.49
C ARG A 135 -6.91 15.66 11.42
N TRP A 136 -6.50 14.75 10.55
CA TRP A 136 -7.32 14.28 9.45
C TRP A 136 -7.01 12.81 9.16
N GLU A 137 -8.05 12.03 8.89
CA GLU A 137 -7.99 10.63 8.51
C GLU A 137 -8.65 10.46 7.14
N SER A 138 -8.02 9.73 6.22
CA SER A 138 -8.54 9.52 4.87
C SER A 138 -8.19 8.15 4.31
N THR A 139 -9.15 7.54 3.59
CA THR A 139 -8.91 6.36 2.76
C THR A 139 -8.26 6.70 1.42
N SER A 140 -8.23 7.99 1.05
CA SER A 140 -7.69 8.50 -0.21
C SER A 140 -6.29 9.07 -0.03
N THR A 141 -5.27 8.37 -0.53
CA THR A 141 -3.90 8.90 -0.55
C THR A 141 -3.79 10.23 -1.31
N PRO A 142 -4.42 10.43 -2.48
CA PRO A 142 -4.44 11.73 -3.15
C PRO A 142 -4.97 12.88 -2.27
N ALA A 143 -6.00 12.63 -1.44
CA ALA A 143 -6.52 13.64 -0.52
C ALA A 143 -5.50 13.98 0.59
N ILE A 144 -4.77 12.99 1.10
CA ILE A 144 -3.67 13.22 2.05
C ILE A 144 -2.59 14.10 1.41
N LEU A 145 -2.14 13.74 0.20
CA LEU A 145 -1.10 14.50 -0.51
C LEU A 145 -1.54 15.95 -0.80
N ASP A 146 -2.81 16.18 -1.14
CA ASP A 146 -3.34 17.53 -1.36
C ASP A 146 -3.36 18.34 -0.07
N ALA A 147 -3.88 17.77 1.01
CA ALA A 147 -3.93 18.44 2.30
C ALA A 147 -2.54 18.77 2.85
N VAL A 148 -1.56 17.85 2.72
CA VAL A 148 -0.17 18.10 3.13
C VAL A 148 0.47 19.20 2.28
N SER A 149 0.22 19.23 0.98
CA SER A 149 0.74 20.30 0.10
C SER A 149 0.23 21.70 0.45
N ARG A 150 -0.91 21.78 1.15
CA ARG A 150 -1.49 23.02 1.69
C ARG A 150 -1.06 23.33 3.13
N ASN A 151 -0.04 22.66 3.65
CA ASN A 151 0.49 22.82 5.00
C ASN A 151 -0.53 22.55 6.13
N LEU A 152 -1.51 21.66 5.91
CA LEU A 152 -2.50 21.31 6.94
C LEU A 152 -1.96 20.30 7.96
N GLY A 153 -0.77 19.75 7.73
CA GLY A 153 -0.07 18.80 8.59
C GLY A 153 1.00 18.02 7.83
N LEU A 154 1.65 17.10 8.51
CA LEU A 154 2.59 16.14 7.93
C LEU A 154 1.84 14.92 7.41
N GLY A 155 2.40 14.24 6.42
CA GLY A 155 1.88 12.95 5.94
C GLY A 155 2.89 11.83 6.13
N PHE A 156 2.38 10.59 6.23
CA PHE A 156 3.18 9.37 6.15
C PHE A 156 2.61 8.47 5.08
N VAL A 157 3.36 8.28 4.00
CA VAL A 157 2.87 7.62 2.77
C VAL A 157 3.99 6.82 2.09
N SER A 158 3.63 5.97 1.12
CA SER A 158 4.62 5.39 0.20
C SER A 158 5.26 6.49 -0.65
N GLU A 159 6.59 6.40 -0.83
CA GLU A 159 7.32 7.30 -1.73
C GLU A 159 6.74 7.27 -3.15
N ARG A 160 6.28 6.09 -3.61
CA ARG A 160 5.65 5.92 -4.93
C ARG A 160 4.45 6.84 -5.14
N CYS A 161 3.68 7.09 -4.08
CA CYS A 161 2.52 7.97 -4.13
C CYS A 161 2.90 9.46 -4.16
N ALA A 162 4.04 9.83 -3.57
CA ALA A 162 4.45 11.22 -3.37
C ALA A 162 5.39 11.75 -4.47
N ILE A 163 6.07 10.86 -5.20
CA ILE A 163 7.18 11.18 -6.11
C ILE A 163 6.84 12.28 -7.13
N GLU A 164 5.67 12.25 -7.75
CA GLU A 164 5.26 13.25 -8.73
C GLU A 164 5.07 14.64 -8.10
N LYS A 165 4.44 14.70 -6.93
CA LYS A 165 4.24 15.98 -6.22
C LYS A 165 5.53 16.52 -5.62
N ILE A 166 6.46 15.65 -5.22
CA ILE A 166 7.81 16.04 -4.78
C ILE A 166 8.58 16.62 -5.98
N ALA A 167 8.57 15.93 -7.12
CA ALA A 167 9.21 16.40 -8.33
C ALA A 167 8.63 17.74 -8.85
N ALA A 168 7.33 17.96 -8.63
CA ALA A 168 6.65 19.22 -8.97
C ALA A 168 6.90 20.35 -7.93
N GLY A 169 7.66 20.10 -6.85
CA GLY A 169 7.94 21.08 -5.81
C GLY A 169 6.72 21.44 -4.92
N LEU A 170 5.68 20.59 -4.91
CA LEU A 170 4.49 20.78 -4.09
C LEU A 170 4.62 20.15 -2.71
N LEU A 171 5.45 19.13 -2.61
CA LEU A 171 5.74 18.41 -1.37
C LEU A 171 7.25 18.29 -1.17
N PHE A 172 7.63 18.17 0.08
CA PHE A 172 9.01 17.91 0.50
C PHE A 172 9.06 16.63 1.32
N GLN A 173 10.03 15.76 1.02
CA GLN A 173 10.29 14.55 1.79
C GLN A 173 11.20 14.88 2.98
N CYS A 174 10.71 14.66 4.17
CA CYS A 174 11.49 14.88 5.40
C CYS A 174 12.45 13.72 5.63
N SER A 175 13.73 14.02 5.78
CA SER A 175 14.74 13.02 6.17
C SER A 175 14.73 12.83 7.68
N VAL A 176 14.24 11.67 8.13
CA VAL A 176 14.22 11.25 9.55
C VAL A 176 14.92 9.89 9.63
N PRO A 177 16.23 9.82 9.90
CA PRO A 177 17.00 8.58 9.83
C PRO A 177 16.51 7.45 10.74
N GLU A 178 15.83 7.79 11.83
CA GLU A 178 15.27 6.81 12.77
C GLU A 178 14.05 6.09 12.23
N VAL A 179 13.44 6.60 11.15
CA VAL A 179 12.30 5.94 10.49
C VAL A 179 12.83 4.80 9.64
N ASP A 180 12.59 3.57 10.08
CA ASP A 180 12.73 2.41 9.20
C ASP A 180 11.62 2.47 8.16
N SER A 181 11.99 2.89 6.97
CA SER A 181 11.04 3.20 5.90
C SER A 181 10.80 2.03 4.95
N GLU A 182 11.58 0.95 5.03
CA GLU A 182 11.47 -0.18 4.12
C GLU A 182 10.32 -1.10 4.54
N ARG A 183 9.52 -1.50 3.56
CA ARG A 183 8.49 -2.53 3.72
C ARG A 183 8.39 -3.41 2.48
N PHE A 184 7.63 -4.49 2.61
CA PHE A 184 7.30 -5.36 1.47
C PHE A 184 5.81 -5.27 1.13
N PHE A 185 5.51 -5.49 -0.15
CA PHE A 185 4.20 -5.94 -0.57
C PHE A 185 4.23 -7.47 -0.61
N TYR A 186 3.15 -8.07 -0.15
CA TYR A 186 3.00 -9.50 -0.01
C TYR A 186 1.93 -10.02 -0.95
N LEU A 187 2.23 -11.11 -1.63
CA LEU A 187 1.23 -11.97 -2.23
C LEU A 187 0.58 -12.78 -1.12
N CYS A 188 -0.76 -12.78 -1.06
CA CYS A 188 -1.50 -13.37 0.05
C CYS A 188 -2.70 -14.15 -0.45
N TYR A 189 -2.95 -15.34 0.12
CA TYR A 189 -4.15 -16.14 -0.16
C TYR A 189 -4.49 -17.05 1.03
N ASN A 190 -5.75 -17.51 1.09
CA ASN A 190 -6.20 -18.42 2.14
C ASN A 190 -5.71 -19.84 1.83
N TYR A 191 -4.99 -20.50 2.77
CA TYR A 191 -4.44 -21.82 2.56
C TYR A 191 -5.53 -22.91 2.37
N SER A 192 -6.72 -22.69 2.93
CA SER A 192 -7.84 -23.61 2.78
C SER A 192 -8.59 -23.45 1.44
N HIS A 193 -8.30 -22.38 0.68
CA HIS A 193 -8.88 -22.16 -0.63
C HIS A 193 -8.10 -22.95 -1.70
N PRO A 194 -8.77 -23.77 -2.53
CA PRO A 194 -8.08 -24.53 -3.56
C PRO A 194 -7.32 -23.62 -4.53
N MET A 195 -6.03 -23.88 -4.68
CA MET A 195 -5.18 -23.17 -5.62
C MET A 195 -5.59 -23.51 -7.06
N THR A 196 -6.27 -22.57 -7.74
CA THR A 196 -6.69 -22.75 -9.14
C THR A 196 -5.53 -22.51 -10.10
N THR A 197 -5.68 -22.95 -11.37
CA THR A 197 -4.70 -22.66 -12.42
C THR A 197 -4.49 -21.15 -12.59
N GLN A 198 -5.57 -20.38 -12.62
CA GLN A 198 -5.50 -18.91 -12.73
C GLN A 198 -4.72 -18.26 -11.57
N MET A 199 -4.90 -18.75 -10.33
CA MET A 199 -4.13 -18.27 -9.17
C MET A 199 -2.65 -18.64 -9.30
N LYS A 200 -2.32 -19.83 -9.86
CA LYS A 200 -0.93 -20.23 -10.10
C LYS A 200 -0.27 -19.34 -11.14
N ASP A 201 -0.91 -19.15 -12.28
CA ASP A 201 -0.40 -18.30 -13.37
C ASP A 201 -0.15 -16.86 -12.86
N PHE A 202 -1.09 -16.30 -12.11
CA PHE A 202 -0.92 -15.00 -11.46
C PHE A 202 0.24 -14.98 -10.47
N SER A 203 0.35 -15.99 -9.58
CA SER A 203 1.41 -16.08 -8.57
C SER A 203 2.79 -16.21 -9.21
N GLU A 204 2.92 -17.07 -10.21
CA GLU A 204 4.17 -17.27 -10.93
C GLU A 204 4.61 -16.00 -11.66
N TYR A 205 3.66 -15.31 -12.29
CA TYR A 205 3.93 -14.02 -12.91
C TYR A 205 4.42 -12.99 -11.89
N ILE A 206 3.70 -12.80 -10.78
CA ILE A 206 4.10 -11.85 -9.72
C ILE A 206 5.49 -12.18 -9.17
N CYS A 207 5.77 -13.46 -8.91
CA CYS A 207 7.08 -13.89 -8.38
C CYS A 207 8.23 -13.77 -9.40
N SER A 208 7.93 -13.73 -10.71
CA SER A 208 8.91 -13.52 -11.76
C SER A 208 9.35 -12.07 -11.92
N LEU A 209 8.57 -11.12 -11.41
CA LEU A 209 8.87 -9.70 -11.51
C LEU A 209 10.02 -9.30 -10.57
N PRO A 210 10.82 -8.29 -10.94
CA PRO A 210 11.87 -7.79 -10.04
C PRO A 210 11.27 -7.22 -8.76
N LYS A 211 11.94 -7.39 -7.62
CA LYS A 211 11.47 -6.89 -6.32
C LYS A 211 11.23 -5.37 -6.30
N THR A 212 11.88 -4.65 -7.18
CA THR A 212 11.73 -3.19 -7.36
C THR A 212 10.70 -2.83 -8.42
N PHE A 213 9.84 -3.77 -8.83
CA PHE A 213 8.81 -3.55 -9.85
C PHE A 213 7.96 -2.32 -9.52
N CYS A 214 7.84 -1.42 -10.52
CA CYS A 214 7.13 -0.14 -10.43
C CYS A 214 6.22 0.07 -11.63
#